data_b4bf5dbdeab6bb6493bf45a7e25e2eaa
#
_entry.id   b4bf5dbdeab6bb6493bf45a7e25e2eaa
#
_cell.length_a   1.000
_cell.length_b   1.000
_cell.length_c   1.000
_cell.angle_alpha   90.00
_cell.angle_beta   90.00
_cell.angle_gamma   90.00
#
_symmetry.space_group_name_H-M   'P 1'
#
loop_
_entity.id
_entity.type
_entity.pdbx_description
1 polymer ?
#
loop_
_entity_poly.entity_id
_entity_poly.type
_entity_poly.pdbx_seq_one_letter_code
_entity_poly.pdbx_strand_id
1 'polypeptide(L)'
;MNYANMKIYFDGGHYVGIPQGAFPSGKGCKRRAVKPMKQQSTADVTPPNTPKERFETAYKESQSLPKRERKAHIKSALKDEFVDKAELNAFVEKHTERMNTNAIKRKVRLMRKLRLQDWNFFVTFTYSNELHTEETFRKKLSNTLKHLVARNGWKYVGVWERGEDTNRLHFHGIFYIPDGKMIGKLEEVKDYDTRNHRMQTTYQNTHFLKQFGRNDFKDIATQDDISE
;
A
#
# COMPACT_ATOMS: atom_id res chain seq x y z
N MET A 1 23.74 -13.59 28.95
CA MET A 1 22.52 -13.76 28.15
C MET A 1 22.80 -14.80 27.07
N ASN A 2 22.02 -15.85 27.01
CA ASN A 2 22.26 -16.95 26.07
C ASN A 2 21.57 -16.64 24.75
N TYR A 3 22.31 -16.30 23.71
CA TYR A 3 21.79 -15.90 22.39
C TYR A 3 21.43 -17.10 21.49
N ALA A 4 21.47 -18.31 22.02
CA ALA A 4 21.30 -19.56 21.25
C ALA A 4 19.94 -19.71 20.54
N ASN A 5 18.95 -18.88 20.87
CA ASN A 5 17.59 -18.97 20.31
C ASN A 5 17.11 -17.63 19.74
N MET A 6 17.94 -16.93 19.03
CA MET A 6 17.54 -15.72 18.32
C MET A 6 17.50 -15.97 16.81
N LYS A 7 16.45 -15.52 16.18
CA LYS A 7 16.38 -15.42 14.72
C LYS A 7 16.85 -14.03 14.32
N ILE A 8 17.96 -13.95 13.61
CA ILE A 8 18.57 -12.69 13.18
C ILE A 8 18.15 -12.41 11.73
N TYR A 9 17.67 -11.21 11.49
CA TYR A 9 17.37 -10.71 10.16
C TYR A 9 18.22 -9.47 9.90
N PHE A 10 18.72 -9.35 8.69
CA PHE A 10 19.28 -8.10 8.20
C PHE A 10 18.15 -7.34 7.48
N ASP A 11 17.93 -6.07 7.83
CA ASP A 11 16.84 -5.25 7.23
C ASP A 11 17.36 -4.19 6.24
N GLY A 12 18.58 -4.37 5.75
CA GLY A 12 19.25 -3.47 4.83
C GLY A 12 20.00 -2.31 5.50
N GLY A 13 19.72 -2.01 6.76
CA GLY A 13 20.40 -0.96 7.54
C GLY A 13 21.06 -1.49 8.79
N HIS A 14 20.48 -2.49 9.43
CA HIS A 14 20.99 -3.07 10.68
C HIS A 14 20.46 -4.50 10.89
N TYR A 15 21.07 -5.21 11.82
CA TYR A 15 20.64 -6.54 12.22
C TYR A 15 19.54 -6.45 13.28
N VAL A 16 18.43 -7.15 13.04
CA VAL A 16 17.31 -7.26 13.98
C VAL A 16 17.26 -8.65 14.56
N GLY A 17 17.54 -8.80 15.85
CA GLY A 17 17.43 -10.04 16.59
C GLY A 17 16.04 -10.22 17.20
N ILE A 18 15.36 -11.34 16.87
CA ILE A 18 14.09 -11.71 17.49
C ILE A 18 14.30 -12.94 18.34
N PRO A 19 14.16 -12.84 19.70
CA PRO A 19 14.25 -14.00 20.57
C PRO A 19 13.23 -15.07 20.18
N GLN A 20 13.70 -16.31 20.01
CA GLN A 20 12.88 -17.47 19.66
C GLN A 20 12.58 -18.31 20.92
N GLY A 21 11.98 -17.81 21.91
CA GLY A 21 11.90 -18.68 23.07
C GLY A 21 11.09 -18.21 24.26
N ALA A 22 10.38 -17.15 24.12
CA ALA A 22 9.47 -16.71 25.18
C ALA A 22 8.03 -17.21 24.99
N PHE A 23 7.78 -18.06 24.00
CA PHE A 23 6.50 -18.73 23.90
C PHE A 23 6.65 -20.11 24.53
N PRO A 24 5.92 -20.41 25.61
CA PRO A 24 5.88 -21.75 26.13
C PRO A 24 5.50 -22.68 24.96
N SER A 25 6.30 -23.71 24.74
CA SER A 25 6.06 -24.78 23.75
C SER A 25 4.86 -25.63 24.20
N GLY A 26 3.77 -24.97 24.53
CA GLY A 26 2.51 -25.53 24.86
C GLY A 26 1.70 -25.74 23.60
N LYS A 27 1.68 -26.99 23.15
CA LYS A 27 0.74 -27.53 22.13
C LYS A 27 0.77 -26.72 20.81
N GLY A 28 1.44 -27.28 19.84
CA GLY A 28 1.66 -26.75 18.51
C GLY A 28 0.60 -25.75 18.06
N CYS A 29 1.04 -24.53 17.79
CA CYS A 29 0.20 -23.55 17.15
C CYS A 29 -0.31 -24.20 15.85
N LYS A 30 -1.50 -24.79 15.90
CA LYS A 30 -2.17 -25.31 14.70
C LYS A 30 -2.10 -24.17 13.71
N ARG A 31 -1.32 -24.33 12.62
CA ARG A 31 -1.36 -23.38 11.50
C ARG A 31 -2.83 -23.16 11.23
N ARG A 32 -3.31 -21.96 11.50
CA ARG A 32 -4.68 -21.58 11.20
C ARG A 32 -4.85 -21.93 9.73
N ALA A 33 -5.64 -22.97 9.44
CA ALA A 33 -5.97 -23.32 8.06
C ALA A 33 -6.35 -21.99 7.39
N VAL A 34 -5.66 -21.67 6.30
CA VAL A 34 -6.00 -20.50 5.51
C VAL A 34 -7.44 -20.75 5.10
N LYS A 35 -8.37 -20.06 5.78
CA LYS A 35 -9.76 -20.09 5.34
C LYS A 35 -9.74 -19.67 3.89
N PRO A 36 -10.31 -20.47 2.98
CA PRO A 36 -10.40 -20.06 1.58
C PRO A 36 -11.00 -18.65 1.59
N MET A 37 -10.36 -17.74 0.91
CA MET A 37 -10.82 -16.36 0.77
C MET A 37 -12.23 -16.47 0.20
N LYS A 38 -13.25 -16.24 1.04
CA LYS A 38 -14.62 -16.15 0.58
C LYS A 38 -14.59 -15.14 -0.55
N GLN A 39 -14.90 -15.60 -1.77
CA GLN A 39 -15.22 -14.69 -2.85
C GLN A 39 -16.30 -13.78 -2.28
N GLN A 40 -16.01 -12.47 -2.22
CA GLN A 40 -17.00 -11.48 -1.90
C GLN A 40 -18.02 -11.55 -3.06
N SER A 41 -19.05 -12.33 -2.86
CA SER A 41 -20.26 -12.20 -3.63
C SER A 41 -20.74 -10.76 -3.38
N THR A 42 -21.11 -10.07 -4.45
CA THR A 42 -21.73 -8.75 -4.45
C THR A 42 -23.18 -8.80 -3.95
N ALA A 43 -23.44 -9.59 -2.91
CA ALA A 43 -24.75 -9.77 -2.33
C ALA A 43 -24.70 -9.30 -0.87
N ASP A 44 -25.56 -8.35 -0.56
CA ASP A 44 -25.96 -7.86 0.75
C ASP A 44 -24.83 -7.37 1.64
N VAL A 45 -24.62 -6.06 1.60
CA VAL A 45 -23.97 -5.32 2.70
C VAL A 45 -24.93 -5.37 3.89
N THR A 46 -24.90 -6.46 4.64
CA THR A 46 -25.52 -6.50 5.96
C THR A 46 -24.91 -5.37 6.77
N PRO A 47 -25.72 -4.52 7.41
CA PRO A 47 -25.19 -3.42 8.22
C PRO A 47 -24.26 -4.00 9.30
N PRO A 48 -23.20 -3.27 9.65
CA PRO A 48 -22.24 -3.74 10.64
C PRO A 48 -22.93 -4.01 11.98
N ASN A 49 -22.88 -5.29 12.42
CA ASN A 49 -23.63 -5.76 13.59
C ASN A 49 -22.89 -5.57 14.92
N THR A 50 -21.60 -5.21 14.88
CA THR A 50 -20.81 -5.06 16.11
C THR A 50 -20.26 -3.65 16.24
N PRO A 51 -20.09 -3.11 17.46
CA PRO A 51 -19.48 -1.80 17.68
C PRO A 51 -18.10 -1.67 17.04
N LYS A 52 -17.36 -2.78 16.95
CA LYS A 52 -16.05 -2.83 16.29
C LYS A 52 -16.16 -2.65 14.77
N GLU A 53 -17.11 -3.28 14.12
CA GLU A 53 -17.33 -3.14 12.68
C GLU A 53 -17.80 -1.73 12.32
N ARG A 54 -18.70 -1.17 13.14
CA ARG A 54 -19.14 0.24 13.01
C ARG A 54 -17.97 1.20 13.19
N PHE A 55 -17.10 0.94 14.17
CA PHE A 55 -15.86 1.72 14.33
C PHE A 55 -14.97 1.64 13.07
N GLU A 56 -14.75 0.45 12.51
CA GLU A 56 -13.90 0.27 11.33
C GLU A 56 -14.49 0.98 10.09
N THR A 57 -15.80 0.99 9.95
CA THR A 57 -16.50 1.75 8.89
C THR A 57 -16.35 3.26 9.11
N ALA A 58 -16.72 3.77 10.28
CA ALA A 58 -16.58 5.18 10.61
C ALA A 58 -15.12 5.67 10.56
N TYR A 59 -14.16 4.81 10.93
CA TYR A 59 -12.74 5.13 10.81
C TYR A 59 -12.30 5.27 9.34
N LYS A 60 -12.77 4.43 8.43
CA LYS A 60 -12.48 4.54 6.99
C LYS A 60 -13.09 5.82 6.41
N GLU A 61 -14.34 6.11 6.72
CA GLU A 61 -15.04 7.32 6.28
C GLU A 61 -14.35 8.58 6.79
N SER A 62 -13.89 8.57 8.04
CA SER A 62 -13.19 9.69 8.65
C SER A 62 -11.85 10.04 7.97
N GLN A 63 -11.27 9.14 7.16
CA GLN A 63 -9.98 9.42 6.52
C GLN A 63 -10.05 10.58 5.50
N SER A 64 -11.22 10.85 4.94
CA SER A 64 -11.48 12.00 4.06
C SER A 64 -11.59 13.33 4.82
N LEU A 65 -11.78 13.29 6.15
CA LEU A 65 -11.94 14.47 6.97
C LEU A 65 -10.61 15.03 7.50
N PRO A 66 -10.55 16.32 7.83
CA PRO A 66 -9.43 16.93 8.54
C PRO A 66 -9.12 16.16 9.83
N LYS A 67 -7.82 15.99 10.13
CA LYS A 67 -7.35 15.14 11.24
C LYS A 67 -8.01 15.47 12.59
N ARG A 68 -8.29 16.75 12.85
CA ARG A 68 -8.97 17.24 14.08
C ARG A 68 -10.42 16.77 14.20
N GLU A 69 -11.10 16.53 13.08
CA GLU A 69 -12.53 16.20 13.03
C GLU A 69 -12.80 14.70 13.06
N ARG A 70 -11.78 13.89 12.73
CA ARG A 70 -11.89 12.42 12.63
C ARG A 70 -12.43 11.77 13.89
N LYS A 71 -11.88 12.16 15.05
CA LYS A 71 -12.33 11.60 16.35
C LYS A 71 -13.78 11.96 16.67
N ALA A 72 -14.20 13.18 16.36
CA ALA A 72 -15.58 13.63 16.58
C ALA A 72 -16.56 12.85 15.69
N HIS A 73 -16.23 12.66 14.41
CA HIS A 73 -17.00 11.85 13.48
C HIS A 73 -17.19 10.41 13.98
N ILE A 74 -16.10 9.74 14.38
CA ILE A 74 -16.15 8.37 14.89
C ILE A 74 -17.02 8.27 16.14
N LYS A 75 -16.89 9.22 17.08
CA LYS A 75 -17.72 9.26 18.29
C LYS A 75 -19.20 9.47 17.98
N SER A 76 -19.51 10.33 17.01
CA SER A 76 -20.89 10.56 16.56
C SER A 76 -21.50 9.30 15.97
N ALA A 77 -20.75 8.57 15.13
CA ALA A 77 -21.21 7.34 14.50
C ALA A 77 -21.45 6.16 15.48
N LEU A 78 -20.83 6.22 16.66
CA LEU A 78 -20.94 5.17 17.68
C LEU A 78 -21.79 5.56 18.89
N LYS A 79 -22.35 6.78 18.91
CA LYS A 79 -23.05 7.32 20.08
C LYS A 79 -24.18 6.42 20.58
N ASP A 80 -24.91 5.79 19.67
CA ASP A 80 -26.09 4.96 19.99
C ASP A 80 -25.73 3.56 20.50
N GLU A 81 -24.43 3.17 20.41
CA GLU A 81 -23.96 1.87 20.86
C GLU A 81 -23.55 1.86 22.35
N PHE A 82 -23.36 3.01 22.95
CA PHE A 82 -22.85 3.15 24.31
C PHE A 82 -23.78 4.06 25.14
N VAL A 83 -24.15 3.58 26.28
CA VAL A 83 -24.96 4.36 27.24
C VAL A 83 -24.09 5.40 27.97
N ASP A 84 -22.85 4.97 28.31
CA ASP A 84 -21.89 5.83 29.00
C ASP A 84 -20.90 6.49 28.02
N LYS A 85 -20.81 7.80 28.12
CA LYS A 85 -19.88 8.63 27.35
C LYS A 85 -18.40 8.32 27.68
N ALA A 86 -18.10 7.93 28.93
CA ALA A 86 -16.74 7.54 29.30
C ALA A 86 -16.34 6.23 28.66
N GLU A 87 -17.24 5.25 28.62
CA GLU A 87 -17.03 3.98 27.94
C GLU A 87 -16.84 4.17 26.43
N LEU A 88 -17.69 4.98 25.77
CA LEU A 88 -17.51 5.35 24.37
C LEU A 88 -16.13 5.95 24.11
N ASN A 89 -15.72 6.91 24.94
CA ASN A 89 -14.42 7.55 24.79
C ASN A 89 -13.26 6.57 24.92
N ALA A 90 -13.29 5.69 25.92
CA ALA A 90 -12.28 4.67 26.14
C ALA A 90 -12.22 3.67 24.96
N PHE A 91 -13.39 3.26 24.46
CA PHE A 91 -13.48 2.37 23.29
C PHE A 91 -12.86 3.01 22.03
N VAL A 92 -13.25 4.24 21.72
CA VAL A 92 -12.73 4.95 20.54
C VAL A 92 -11.23 5.19 20.67
N GLU A 93 -10.71 5.57 21.83
CA GLU A 93 -9.28 5.75 22.07
C GLU A 93 -8.51 4.47 21.83
N LYS A 94 -8.90 3.38 22.48
CA LYS A 94 -8.28 2.04 22.34
C LYS A 94 -8.22 1.57 20.89
N HIS A 95 -9.34 1.72 20.15
CA HIS A 95 -9.40 1.26 18.77
C HIS A 95 -8.64 2.17 17.82
N THR A 96 -8.62 3.50 18.06
CA THR A 96 -7.80 4.45 17.29
C THR A 96 -6.31 4.18 17.49
N GLU A 97 -5.87 3.96 18.73
CA GLU A 97 -4.48 3.58 19.03
C GLU A 97 -4.07 2.26 18.34
N ARG A 98 -4.96 1.27 18.35
CA ARG A 98 -4.75 0.02 17.60
C ARG A 98 -4.56 0.28 16.10
N MET A 99 -5.38 1.14 15.48
CA MET A 99 -5.25 1.47 14.06
C MET A 99 -3.95 2.20 13.76
N ASN A 100 -3.55 3.15 14.60
CA ASN A 100 -2.28 3.85 14.49
C ASN A 100 -1.08 2.90 14.63
N THR A 101 -1.10 2.04 15.63
CA THR A 101 -0.06 1.01 15.83
C THR A 101 0.05 0.08 14.62
N ASN A 102 -1.07 -0.33 14.04
CA ASN A 102 -1.09 -1.17 12.85
C ASN A 102 -0.56 -0.42 11.61
N ALA A 103 -0.82 0.88 11.49
CA ALA A 103 -0.27 1.72 10.43
C ALA A 103 1.25 1.84 10.54
N ILE A 104 1.76 2.12 11.75
CA ILE A 104 3.21 2.16 12.03
C ILE A 104 3.87 0.81 11.69
N LYS A 105 3.29 -0.30 12.16
CA LYS A 105 3.83 -1.64 11.87
C LYS A 105 3.87 -1.94 10.37
N ARG A 106 2.85 -1.49 9.62
CA ARG A 106 2.83 -1.62 8.14
C ARG A 106 3.92 -0.79 7.49
N LYS A 107 4.08 0.48 7.92
CA LYS A 107 5.16 1.36 7.45
C LYS A 107 6.54 0.74 7.69
N VAL A 108 6.81 0.30 8.91
CA VAL A 108 8.10 -0.34 9.25
C VAL A 108 8.37 -1.58 8.40
N ARG A 109 7.37 -2.44 8.19
CA ARG A 109 7.51 -3.62 7.32
C ARG A 109 7.78 -3.25 5.87
N LEU A 110 7.12 -2.21 5.37
CA LEU A 110 7.34 -1.69 4.03
C LEU A 110 8.77 -1.18 3.88
N MET A 111 9.22 -0.31 4.79
CA MET A 111 10.58 0.23 4.79
C MET A 111 11.65 -0.86 4.84
N ARG A 112 11.46 -1.88 5.70
CA ARG A 112 12.37 -3.03 5.73
C ARG A 112 12.42 -3.77 4.41
N LYS A 113 11.28 -3.98 3.77
CA LYS A 113 11.21 -4.63 2.46
C LYS A 113 11.90 -3.81 1.37
N LEU A 114 11.74 -2.49 1.42
CA LEU A 114 12.38 -1.58 0.47
C LEU A 114 13.91 -1.59 0.61
N ARG A 115 14.44 -1.64 1.82
CA ARG A 115 15.88 -1.68 2.09
C ARG A 115 16.59 -2.99 1.72
N LEU A 116 15.84 -4.07 1.49
CA LEU A 116 16.40 -5.38 1.10
C LEU A 116 16.67 -5.53 -0.39
N GLN A 117 16.36 -4.54 -1.18
CA GLN A 117 16.46 -4.58 -2.63
C GLN A 117 16.97 -3.26 -3.16
N ASP A 118 17.89 -3.32 -4.10
CA ASP A 118 18.27 -2.16 -4.89
C ASP A 118 17.16 -1.87 -5.90
N TRP A 119 16.66 -0.65 -5.84
CA TRP A 119 15.58 -0.17 -6.70
C TRP A 119 16.18 0.77 -7.73
N ASN A 120 15.69 0.69 -8.97
CA ASN A 120 16.23 1.54 -10.04
C ASN A 120 15.21 2.47 -10.68
N PHE A 121 13.90 2.25 -10.49
CA PHE A 121 12.90 3.13 -11.07
C PHE A 121 11.77 3.46 -10.07
N PHE A 122 11.37 4.72 -10.04
CA PHE A 122 10.06 5.14 -9.55
C PHE A 122 9.13 5.28 -10.75
N VAL A 123 8.00 4.59 -10.73
CA VAL A 123 7.09 4.52 -11.89
C VAL A 123 5.69 4.94 -11.52
N THR A 124 5.13 5.81 -12.35
CA THR A 124 3.71 6.19 -12.29
C THR A 124 2.98 5.66 -13.52
N PHE A 125 1.88 4.95 -13.32
CA PHE A 125 0.98 4.56 -14.41
C PHE A 125 -0.35 5.28 -14.27
N THR A 126 -0.77 5.88 -15.40
CA THR A 126 -2.09 6.52 -15.55
C THR A 126 -2.77 5.92 -16.77
N TYR A 127 -3.99 5.45 -16.62
CA TYR A 127 -4.70 4.84 -17.77
C TYR A 127 -5.32 5.87 -18.70
N SER A 128 -5.47 5.50 -19.98
CA SER A 128 -6.30 6.23 -20.94
C SER A 128 -7.74 5.76 -20.84
N ASN A 129 -8.69 6.70 -20.77
CA ASN A 129 -10.12 6.40 -20.74
C ASN A 129 -10.61 5.75 -22.05
N GLU A 130 -9.87 5.96 -23.15
CA GLU A 130 -10.14 5.32 -24.43
C GLU A 130 -9.81 3.84 -24.44
N LEU A 131 -8.82 3.42 -23.63
CA LEU A 131 -8.33 2.06 -23.58
C LEU A 131 -8.93 1.25 -22.43
N HIS A 132 -9.21 1.91 -21.31
CA HIS A 132 -9.58 1.23 -20.05
C HIS A 132 -10.59 2.01 -19.22
N THR A 133 -11.42 1.25 -18.52
CA THR A 133 -12.08 1.68 -17.28
C THR A 133 -11.12 1.49 -16.10
N GLU A 134 -11.40 2.11 -14.97
CA GLU A 134 -10.61 1.95 -13.73
C GLU A 134 -10.45 0.47 -13.33
N GLU A 135 -11.53 -0.30 -13.39
CA GLU A 135 -11.54 -1.72 -13.02
C GLU A 135 -10.68 -2.55 -13.98
N THR A 136 -10.84 -2.36 -15.28
CA THR A 136 -10.06 -3.07 -16.28
C THR A 136 -8.59 -2.71 -16.23
N PHE A 137 -8.26 -1.45 -15.97
CA PHE A 137 -6.90 -0.98 -15.75
C PHE A 137 -6.26 -1.68 -14.55
N ARG A 138 -6.92 -1.66 -13.38
CA ARG A 138 -6.42 -2.34 -12.18
C ARG A 138 -6.12 -3.81 -12.44
N LYS A 139 -7.06 -4.51 -13.04
CA LYS A 139 -6.94 -5.96 -13.31
C LYS A 139 -5.83 -6.25 -14.30
N LYS A 140 -5.79 -5.55 -15.43
CA LYS A 140 -4.80 -5.78 -16.49
C LYS A 140 -3.40 -5.37 -16.06
N LEU A 141 -3.20 -4.19 -15.45
CA LEU A 141 -1.89 -3.77 -14.95
C LEU A 141 -1.36 -4.76 -13.90
N SER A 142 -2.18 -5.15 -12.92
CA SER A 142 -1.78 -6.12 -11.92
C SER A 142 -1.35 -7.46 -12.53
N ASN A 143 -2.04 -7.94 -13.56
CA ASN A 143 -1.68 -9.18 -14.25
C ASN A 143 -0.39 -9.01 -15.06
N THR A 144 -0.24 -7.91 -15.78
CA THR A 144 0.99 -7.60 -16.54
C THR A 144 2.20 -7.58 -15.60
N LEU A 145 2.11 -6.85 -14.48
CA LEU A 145 3.19 -6.78 -13.49
C LEU A 145 3.51 -8.17 -12.88
N LYS A 146 2.52 -9.00 -12.58
CA LYS A 146 2.73 -10.39 -12.13
C LYS A 146 3.49 -11.21 -13.17
N HIS A 147 3.16 -11.06 -14.45
CA HIS A 147 3.87 -11.77 -15.52
C HIS A 147 5.32 -11.28 -15.66
N LEU A 148 5.57 -9.98 -15.52
CA LEU A 148 6.92 -9.43 -15.56
C LEU A 148 7.78 -9.90 -14.37
N VAL A 149 7.19 -9.99 -13.20
CA VAL A 149 7.85 -10.60 -12.03
C VAL A 149 8.22 -12.05 -12.31
N ALA A 150 7.30 -12.84 -12.84
CA ALA A 150 7.51 -14.27 -13.06
C ALA A 150 8.48 -14.58 -14.20
N ARG A 151 8.46 -13.81 -15.31
CA ARG A 151 9.19 -14.10 -16.52
C ARG A 151 10.48 -13.29 -16.70
N ASN A 152 10.46 -12.04 -16.26
CA ASN A 152 11.55 -11.09 -16.49
C ASN A 152 12.34 -10.79 -15.22
N GLY A 153 11.96 -11.35 -14.06
CA GLY A 153 12.66 -11.13 -12.80
C GLY A 153 12.45 -9.73 -12.21
N TRP A 154 11.45 -8.98 -12.69
CA TRP A 154 11.08 -7.70 -12.12
C TRP A 154 10.68 -7.85 -10.67
N LYS A 155 10.93 -6.81 -9.86
CA LYS A 155 10.36 -6.71 -8.51
C LYS A 155 9.70 -5.35 -8.40
N TYR A 156 8.63 -5.27 -7.63
CA TYR A 156 7.99 -3.98 -7.38
C TYR A 156 7.28 -3.94 -6.04
N VAL A 157 7.14 -2.74 -5.54
CA VAL A 157 6.24 -2.37 -4.44
C VAL A 157 5.49 -1.13 -4.89
N GLY A 158 4.17 -1.16 -4.82
CA GLY A 158 3.39 -0.02 -5.30
C GLY A 158 2.04 0.10 -4.60
N VAL A 159 1.44 1.27 -4.79
CA VAL A 159 0.17 1.68 -4.21
C VAL A 159 -0.74 2.26 -5.29
N TRP A 160 -2.03 2.11 -5.09
CA TRP A 160 -3.04 2.78 -5.87
C TRP A 160 -3.40 4.09 -5.18
N GLU A 161 -3.36 5.18 -5.90
CA GLU A 161 -3.67 6.52 -5.40
C GLU A 161 -4.64 7.22 -6.33
N ARG A 162 -5.42 8.14 -5.77
CA ARG A 162 -6.29 9.02 -6.54
C ARG A 162 -5.70 10.42 -6.55
N GLY A 163 -5.58 10.99 -7.75
CA GLY A 163 -5.18 12.39 -7.89
C GLY A 163 -6.17 13.33 -7.18
N GLU A 164 -5.62 14.30 -6.46
CA GLU A 164 -6.42 15.25 -5.66
C GLU A 164 -7.40 16.05 -6.54
N ASP A 165 -6.95 16.54 -7.69
CA ASP A 165 -7.74 17.42 -8.56
C ASP A 165 -8.73 16.66 -9.44
N THR A 166 -8.31 15.52 -9.99
CA THR A 166 -9.08 14.79 -11.02
C THR A 166 -9.78 13.55 -10.48
N ASN A 167 -9.50 13.17 -9.21
CA ASN A 167 -9.93 11.91 -8.60
C ASN A 167 -9.59 10.67 -9.45
N ARG A 168 -8.69 10.82 -10.42
CA ARG A 168 -8.27 9.77 -11.34
C ARG A 168 -7.36 8.78 -10.63
N LEU A 169 -7.57 7.50 -10.90
CA LEU A 169 -6.76 6.45 -10.31
C LEU A 169 -5.38 6.38 -10.98
N HIS A 170 -4.33 6.40 -10.17
CA HIS A 170 -2.94 6.18 -10.55
C HIS A 170 -2.38 4.97 -9.83
N PHE A 171 -1.37 4.36 -10.40
CA PHE A 171 -0.54 3.39 -9.70
C PHE A 171 0.88 3.96 -9.58
N HIS A 172 1.35 4.16 -8.37
CA HIS A 172 2.72 4.56 -8.06
C HIS A 172 3.48 3.36 -7.53
N GLY A 173 4.68 3.15 -8.01
CA GLY A 173 5.48 2.02 -7.57
C GLY A 173 6.97 2.25 -7.72
N ILE A 174 7.73 1.58 -6.86
CA ILE A 174 9.17 1.47 -6.92
C ILE A 174 9.49 0.11 -7.52
N PHE A 175 10.36 0.10 -8.53
CA PHE A 175 10.67 -1.07 -9.33
C PHE A 175 12.16 -1.37 -9.31
N TYR A 176 12.46 -2.66 -9.30
CA TYR A 176 13.73 -3.20 -9.73
C TYR A 176 13.52 -3.93 -11.04
N ILE A 177 14.22 -3.48 -12.08
CA ILE A 177 14.20 -4.05 -13.41
C ILE A 177 15.62 -4.51 -13.72
N PRO A 178 15.86 -5.82 -13.85
CA PRO A 178 17.20 -6.34 -14.18
C PRO A 178 17.69 -5.81 -15.52
N ASP A 179 19.02 -5.67 -15.67
CA ASP A 179 19.63 -5.20 -16.89
C ASP A 179 19.21 -6.04 -18.11
N GLY A 180 18.86 -5.36 -19.19
CA GLY A 180 18.38 -6.00 -20.41
C GLY A 180 16.99 -6.65 -20.32
N LYS A 181 16.26 -6.49 -19.20
CA LYS A 181 14.91 -7.04 -19.01
C LYS A 181 13.80 -5.98 -19.08
N MET A 182 14.14 -4.73 -19.41
CA MET A 182 13.15 -3.71 -19.74
C MET A 182 12.37 -4.15 -20.99
N ILE A 183 11.03 -4.07 -20.91
CA ILE A 183 10.16 -4.28 -22.06
C ILE A 183 9.85 -2.94 -22.70
N GLY A 184 9.79 -2.88 -24.04
CA GLY A 184 9.64 -1.61 -24.76
C GLY A 184 10.90 -0.74 -24.68
N LYS A 185 10.75 0.53 -25.06
CA LYS A 185 11.81 1.53 -25.01
C LYS A 185 11.38 2.67 -24.10
N LEU A 186 12.32 3.28 -23.39
CA LEU A 186 12.11 4.54 -22.70
C LEU A 186 12.36 5.67 -23.70
N GLU A 187 11.38 6.53 -23.87
CA GLU A 187 11.43 7.71 -24.71
C GLU A 187 11.29 8.95 -23.85
N GLU A 188 12.17 9.91 -24.09
CA GLU A 188 12.10 11.20 -23.43
C GLU A 188 10.95 12.03 -24.01
N VAL A 189 10.08 12.51 -23.13
CA VAL A 189 8.95 13.36 -23.49
C VAL A 189 9.00 14.63 -22.66
N LYS A 190 8.94 15.77 -23.34
CA LYS A 190 8.78 17.06 -22.69
C LYS A 190 7.31 17.30 -22.40
N ASP A 191 6.98 17.46 -21.14
CA ASP A 191 5.63 17.64 -20.65
C ASP A 191 5.53 18.93 -19.81
N TYR A 192 4.36 19.55 -19.80
CA TYR A 192 4.15 20.76 -19.01
C TYR A 192 3.54 20.39 -17.66
N ASP A 193 4.28 20.66 -16.60
CA ASP A 193 3.79 20.52 -15.23
C ASP A 193 2.91 21.73 -14.88
N THR A 194 1.60 21.51 -14.90
CA THR A 194 0.61 22.55 -14.61
C THR A 194 0.64 23.03 -13.16
N ARG A 195 1.10 22.20 -12.22
CA ARG A 195 1.18 22.57 -10.80
C ARG A 195 2.35 23.50 -10.52
N ASN A 196 3.51 23.22 -11.14
CA ASN A 196 4.73 23.98 -10.95
C ASN A 196 4.97 25.01 -12.08
N HIS A 197 4.06 25.10 -13.05
CA HIS A 197 4.14 26.01 -14.21
C HIS A 197 5.47 25.95 -14.96
N ARG A 198 6.01 24.74 -15.16
CA ARG A 198 7.29 24.53 -15.83
C ARG A 198 7.27 23.33 -16.77
N MET A 199 8.15 23.40 -17.78
CA MET A 199 8.44 22.21 -18.58
C MET A 199 9.23 21.22 -17.75
N GLN A 200 8.84 19.96 -17.81
CA GLN A 200 9.54 18.84 -17.19
C GLN A 200 9.82 17.78 -18.24
N THR A 201 10.90 17.05 -18.01
CA THR A 201 11.23 15.87 -18.79
C THR A 201 10.68 14.65 -18.09
N THR A 202 9.92 13.84 -18.82
CA THR A 202 9.39 12.54 -18.37
C THR A 202 9.90 11.45 -19.28
N TYR A 203 10.07 10.24 -18.76
CA TYR A 203 10.48 9.09 -19.55
C TYR A 203 9.33 8.11 -19.67
N GLN A 204 8.78 8.00 -20.88
CA GLN A 204 7.64 7.12 -21.14
C GLN A 204 8.11 5.82 -21.77
N ASN A 205 7.61 4.72 -21.26
CA ASN A 205 7.86 3.41 -21.84
C ASN A 205 6.81 3.13 -22.93
N THR A 206 7.29 2.85 -24.15
CA THR A 206 6.46 2.66 -25.35
C THR A 206 5.48 1.48 -25.22
N HIS A 207 5.86 0.41 -24.54
CA HIS A 207 4.99 -0.75 -24.34
C HIS A 207 3.80 -0.40 -23.45
N PHE A 208 4.06 0.23 -22.30
CA PHE A 208 3.01 0.62 -21.36
C PHE A 208 2.16 1.78 -21.89
N LEU A 209 2.76 2.70 -22.64
CA LEU A 209 2.03 3.78 -23.30
C LEU A 209 0.96 3.22 -24.23
N LYS A 210 1.31 2.27 -25.08
CA LYS A 210 0.40 1.61 -26.01
C LYS A 210 -0.66 0.77 -25.30
N GLN A 211 -0.29 0.13 -24.21
CA GLN A 211 -1.17 -0.84 -23.53
C GLN A 211 -2.12 -0.19 -22.52
N PHE A 212 -1.68 0.84 -21.82
CA PHE A 212 -2.44 1.44 -20.71
C PHE A 212 -2.66 2.94 -20.85
N GLY A 213 -1.75 3.65 -21.48
CA GLY A 213 -1.71 5.09 -21.57
C GLY A 213 -0.47 5.67 -20.87
N ARG A 214 -0.59 6.91 -20.42
CA ARG A 214 0.52 7.68 -19.86
C ARG A 214 1.23 6.93 -18.73
N ASN A 215 2.53 6.90 -18.83
CA ASN A 215 3.39 6.37 -17.79
C ASN A 215 4.63 7.27 -17.64
N ASP A 216 5.29 7.18 -16.52
CA ASP A 216 6.53 7.90 -16.25
C ASP A 216 7.48 6.99 -15.48
N PHE A 217 8.69 6.82 -15.99
CA PHE A 217 9.76 6.00 -15.40
C PHE A 217 10.89 6.93 -14.99
N LYS A 218 10.95 7.26 -13.71
CA LYS A 218 11.98 8.10 -13.14
C LYS A 218 13.07 7.24 -12.51
N ASP A 219 14.32 7.46 -12.92
CA ASP A 219 15.46 6.77 -12.32
C ASP A 219 15.61 7.16 -10.85
N ILE A 220 15.92 6.19 -10.02
CA ILE A 220 16.27 6.36 -8.62
C ILE A 220 17.79 6.36 -8.55
N ALA A 221 18.39 7.53 -8.34
CA ALA A 221 19.84 7.71 -8.30
C ALA A 221 20.44 7.23 -6.98
N THR A 222 19.70 7.33 -5.88
CA THR A 222 20.17 6.95 -4.54
C THR A 222 19.07 6.28 -3.73
N GLN A 223 19.45 5.48 -2.72
CA GLN A 223 18.49 4.91 -1.78
C GLN A 223 17.80 5.95 -0.89
N ASP A 224 18.35 7.13 -0.77
CA ASP A 224 17.75 8.24 -0.01
C ASP A 224 16.50 8.79 -0.72
N ASP A 225 16.45 8.72 -2.05
CA ASP A 225 15.27 9.10 -2.86
C ASP A 225 14.03 8.22 -2.56
N ILE A 226 14.21 7.08 -1.90
CA ILE A 226 13.12 6.15 -1.54
C ILE A 226 12.47 6.53 -0.20
N SER A 227 13.13 7.34 0.59
CA SER A 227 12.69 7.69 1.96
C SER A 227 11.83 8.95 2.03
N GLU A 228 11.77 9.74 0.98
CA GLU A 228 10.85 10.88 0.81
C GLU A 228 9.47 10.40 0.32
#